data_f73e1e89c7b07eb1de25b0c04c0b36c1
#
_entry.id   f73e1e89c7b07eb1de25b0c04c0b36c1
#
_cell.length_a   1.000
_cell.length_b   1.000
_cell.length_c   1.000
_cell.angle_alpha   90.00
_cell.angle_beta   90.00
_cell.angle_gamma   90.00
#
_symmetry.space_group_name_H-M   'P 1'
#
loop_
_entity.id
_entity.type
_entity.pdbx_description
1 polymer ?
#
loop_
_entity_poly.entity_id
_entity_poly.type
_entity_poly.pdbx_seq_one_letter_code
_entity_poly.pdbx_strand_id
1 'polypeptide(L)'
;AAGTVAGADVTTEPAFDDALAGGGARWRVFGEVLRFGEAGRRFTEERITDLEALRAQTGLEVGIAPHAPYTLGVEGFMRARAEADRRGWPVSAHLHETLDEIEFTRSGQGDLHKWLSLARFLPKDLAPLGKRPIPALAEAGFFKDPVLVAHGNYLTDEEMAILAQSRSSVAHCPRSHAFFGHADHPWRRLLAAGANVCLGTDSLASSPSLSILDEMRYLAAEHADAEPQVLLEMGTVRGARALGFADDLGDLAEGLRADFCVVGPVAPGKEPLAAILAGEGNISRVVLGGQAPAGISRQ
;
A
#
# COMPACT_ATOMS: atom_id res chain seq x y z
N ALA A 1 -14.78 12.28 -9.24
CA ALA A 1 -13.52 12.23 -8.49
C ALA A 1 -13.72 11.29 -7.29
N ALA A 2 -12.74 10.41 -7.03
CA ALA A 2 -12.84 9.43 -5.95
C ALA A 2 -12.62 10.00 -4.52
N GLY A 3 -12.33 11.32 -4.41
CA GLY A 3 -12.09 12.00 -3.12
C GLY A 3 -10.69 11.79 -2.54
N THR A 4 -9.84 11.01 -3.20
CA THR A 4 -8.46 10.77 -2.79
C THR A 4 -7.62 12.03 -3.01
N VAL A 5 -6.99 12.54 -1.95
CA VAL A 5 -6.15 13.74 -1.97
C VAL A 5 -4.67 13.41 -1.94
N ALA A 6 -4.32 12.19 -1.52
CA ALA A 6 -2.97 11.65 -1.57
C ALA A 6 -3.02 10.13 -1.79
N GLY A 7 -1.98 9.59 -2.40
CA GLY A 7 -1.89 8.16 -2.64
C GLY A 7 -0.47 7.70 -2.95
N ALA A 8 -0.33 6.39 -3.05
CA ALA A 8 0.85 5.76 -3.63
C ALA A 8 0.46 4.94 -4.84
N ASP A 9 1.33 4.93 -5.83
CA ASP A 9 1.30 3.99 -6.93
C ASP A 9 2.51 3.07 -6.87
N VAL A 10 2.30 1.77 -7.10
CA VAL A 10 3.39 0.78 -7.21
C VAL A 10 3.43 0.33 -8.66
N THR A 11 4.50 0.65 -9.37
CA THR A 11 4.57 0.49 -10.81
C THR A 11 5.88 -0.11 -11.29
N THR A 12 5.80 -0.98 -12.30
CA THR A 12 6.96 -1.45 -13.06
C THR A 12 7.35 -0.50 -14.21
N GLU A 13 6.54 0.51 -14.49
CA GLU A 13 6.69 1.43 -15.62
C GLU A 13 6.52 2.90 -15.17
N PRO A 14 7.49 3.49 -14.43
CA PRO A 14 7.35 4.85 -13.87
C PRO A 14 7.14 5.94 -14.93
N ALA A 15 7.44 5.67 -16.19
CA ALA A 15 7.30 6.66 -17.26
C ALA A 15 5.85 7.12 -17.53
N PHE A 16 4.84 6.41 -17.01
CA PHE A 16 3.41 6.76 -17.20
C PHE A 16 2.85 7.72 -16.16
N ASP A 17 3.66 8.16 -15.20
CA ASP A 17 3.16 8.91 -14.04
C ASP A 17 3.05 10.42 -14.24
N ASP A 18 3.27 10.92 -15.47
CA ASP A 18 3.01 12.34 -15.81
C ASP A 18 1.58 12.77 -15.45
N ALA A 19 0.61 11.87 -15.58
CA ALA A 19 -0.78 12.12 -15.22
C ALA A 19 -0.98 12.37 -13.72
N LEU A 20 -0.12 11.80 -12.85
CA LEU A 20 -0.16 12.01 -11.41
C LEU A 20 0.35 13.38 -11.02
N ALA A 21 1.33 13.92 -11.73
CA ALA A 21 1.91 15.24 -11.45
C ALA A 21 0.94 16.40 -11.69
N GLY A 22 0.02 16.25 -12.66
CA GLY A 22 -0.91 17.33 -13.05
C GLY A 22 -2.18 17.46 -12.19
N GLY A 23 -2.49 16.48 -11.34
CA GLY A 23 -3.79 16.35 -10.66
C GLY A 23 -3.98 17.16 -9.37
N GLY A 24 -2.92 17.77 -8.84
CA GLY A 24 -2.93 18.51 -7.56
C GLY A 24 -2.98 17.64 -6.30
N ALA A 25 -3.36 16.37 -6.40
CA ALA A 25 -3.21 15.39 -5.33
C ALA A 25 -1.74 15.05 -5.11
N ARG A 26 -1.37 14.68 -3.87
CA ARG A 26 0.01 14.31 -3.55
C ARG A 26 0.24 12.83 -3.79
N TRP A 27 1.22 12.50 -4.61
CA TRP A 27 1.52 11.13 -4.98
C TRP A 27 2.95 10.72 -4.60
N ARG A 28 3.07 9.45 -4.22
CA ARG A 28 4.35 8.78 -4.09
C ARG A 28 4.39 7.59 -5.04
N VAL A 29 5.39 7.57 -5.91
CA VAL A 29 5.59 6.50 -6.88
C VAL A 29 6.63 5.54 -6.36
N PHE A 30 6.23 4.30 -6.12
CA PHE A 30 7.13 3.21 -5.77
C PHE A 30 7.49 2.42 -7.04
N GLY A 31 8.74 2.55 -7.46
CA GLY A 31 9.23 1.75 -8.58
C GLY A 31 9.44 0.31 -8.16
N GLU A 32 8.70 -0.58 -8.80
CA GLU A 32 8.75 -2.00 -8.47
C GLU A 32 10.00 -2.65 -9.03
N VAL A 33 10.67 -3.47 -8.22
CA VAL A 33 11.83 -4.26 -8.61
C VAL A 33 11.55 -5.74 -8.46
N LEU A 34 11.98 -6.50 -9.48
CA LEU A 34 11.75 -7.93 -9.63
C LEU A 34 13.04 -8.60 -10.11
N ARG A 35 13.01 -9.91 -10.17
CA ARG A 35 14.07 -10.80 -10.67
C ARG A 35 15.11 -11.14 -9.64
N PHE A 36 15.64 -12.34 -9.79
CA PHE A 36 16.72 -12.89 -8.96
C PHE A 36 18.10 -12.56 -9.56
N GLY A 37 19.11 -12.61 -8.72
CA GLY A 37 20.51 -12.60 -9.10
C GLY A 37 20.93 -11.38 -9.93
N GLU A 38 21.73 -11.62 -10.98
CA GLU A 38 22.28 -10.57 -11.85
C GLU A 38 21.19 -9.83 -12.65
N ALA A 39 20.17 -10.55 -13.13
CA ALA A 39 19.02 -9.92 -13.79
C ALA A 39 18.27 -8.98 -12.86
N GLY A 40 18.10 -9.37 -11.59
CA GLY A 40 17.49 -8.54 -10.56
C GLY A 40 18.33 -7.30 -10.21
N ARG A 41 19.66 -7.42 -10.22
CA ARG A 41 20.54 -6.27 -10.01
C ARG A 41 20.37 -5.23 -11.11
N ARG A 42 20.47 -5.64 -12.37
CA ARG A 42 20.27 -4.74 -13.53
C ARG A 42 18.88 -4.11 -13.51
N PHE A 43 17.85 -4.89 -13.24
CA PHE A 43 16.48 -4.38 -13.15
C PHE A 43 16.35 -3.33 -12.04
N THR A 44 17.01 -3.53 -10.89
CA THR A 44 17.02 -2.54 -9.80
C THR A 44 17.72 -1.24 -10.22
N GLU A 45 18.86 -1.32 -10.91
CA GLU A 45 19.61 -0.16 -11.40
C GLU A 45 18.81 0.64 -12.43
N GLU A 46 18.17 -0.04 -13.38
CA GLU A 46 17.26 0.58 -14.36
C GLU A 46 16.11 1.30 -13.67
N ARG A 47 15.44 0.64 -12.72
CA ARG A 47 14.33 1.22 -11.98
C ARG A 47 14.73 2.45 -11.17
N ILE A 48 15.89 2.44 -10.56
CA ILE A 48 16.43 3.61 -9.86
C ILE A 48 16.63 4.78 -10.81
N THR A 49 17.21 4.53 -11.99
CA THR A 49 17.42 5.54 -13.01
C THR A 49 16.10 6.16 -13.47
N ASP A 50 15.08 5.34 -13.69
CA ASP A 50 13.74 5.79 -14.09
C ASP A 50 13.09 6.66 -13.00
N LEU A 51 13.19 6.25 -11.73
CA LEU A 51 12.65 7.01 -10.59
C LEU A 51 13.36 8.35 -10.37
N GLU A 52 14.68 8.39 -10.53
CA GLU A 52 15.46 9.63 -10.47
C GLU A 52 15.06 10.59 -11.60
N ALA A 53 14.87 10.07 -12.81
CA ALA A 53 14.39 10.84 -13.94
C ALA A 53 12.96 11.37 -13.74
N LEU A 54 12.03 10.51 -13.30
CA LEU A 54 10.65 10.89 -12.97
C LEU A 54 10.63 12.03 -11.94
N ARG A 55 11.36 11.86 -10.82
CA ARG A 55 11.44 12.88 -9.77
C ARG A 55 11.99 14.21 -10.29
N ALA A 56 13.02 14.16 -11.12
CA ALA A 56 13.63 15.37 -11.68
C ALA A 56 12.68 16.11 -12.65
N GLN A 57 11.88 15.38 -13.41
CA GLN A 57 10.99 15.93 -14.41
C GLN A 57 9.68 16.45 -13.82
N THR A 58 9.13 15.75 -12.84
CA THR A 58 7.76 15.98 -12.34
C THR A 58 7.69 16.56 -10.93
N GLY A 59 8.76 16.42 -10.15
CA GLY A 59 8.76 16.74 -8.72
C GLY A 59 8.01 15.73 -7.84
N LEU A 60 7.51 14.63 -8.41
CA LEU A 60 6.84 13.57 -7.65
C LEU A 60 7.78 12.95 -6.62
N GLU A 61 7.23 12.56 -5.49
CA GLU A 61 7.96 11.79 -4.49
C GLU A 61 8.09 10.34 -4.94
N VAL A 62 9.26 9.75 -4.73
CA VAL A 62 9.55 8.40 -5.18
C VAL A 62 9.99 7.50 -4.02
N GLY A 63 9.83 6.20 -4.21
CA GLY A 63 10.26 5.13 -3.34
C GLY A 63 10.63 3.91 -4.15
N ILE A 64 11.08 2.85 -3.51
CA ILE A 64 11.40 1.58 -4.16
C ILE A 64 10.51 0.47 -3.61
N ALA A 65 10.04 -0.42 -4.46
CA ALA A 65 9.20 -1.54 -4.07
C ALA A 65 9.84 -2.88 -4.49
N PRO A 66 10.61 -3.56 -3.60
CA PRO A 66 10.87 -4.98 -3.82
C PRO A 66 9.52 -5.72 -3.80
N HIS A 67 9.14 -6.30 -4.96
CA HIS A 67 7.80 -6.83 -5.17
C HIS A 67 7.40 -7.83 -4.09
N ALA A 68 7.84 -9.07 -4.20
CA ALA A 68 7.50 -10.14 -3.28
C ALA A 68 8.64 -11.14 -3.13
N PRO A 69 8.76 -11.87 -1.99
CA PRO A 69 9.88 -12.79 -1.75
C PRO A 69 10.05 -13.87 -2.82
N TYR A 70 8.96 -14.29 -3.44
CA TYR A 70 8.97 -15.28 -4.51
C TYR A 70 9.45 -14.76 -5.87
N THR A 71 9.73 -13.45 -5.99
CA THR A 71 10.23 -12.83 -7.23
C THR A 71 11.64 -12.28 -7.13
N LEU A 72 12.17 -12.04 -5.92
CA LEU A 72 13.51 -11.48 -5.70
C LEU A 72 14.37 -12.29 -4.72
N GLY A 73 13.75 -13.03 -3.81
CA GLY A 73 14.44 -13.60 -2.64
C GLY A 73 14.98 -12.52 -1.68
N VAL A 74 15.53 -12.97 -0.55
CA VAL A 74 16.05 -12.05 0.49
C VAL A 74 17.16 -11.15 -0.03
N GLU A 75 18.04 -11.65 -0.89
CA GLU A 75 19.13 -10.85 -1.47
C GLU A 75 18.61 -9.63 -2.25
N GLY A 76 17.58 -9.83 -3.07
CA GLY A 76 16.95 -8.74 -3.85
C GLY A 76 16.27 -7.71 -2.95
N PHE A 77 15.60 -8.17 -1.89
CA PHE A 77 15.00 -7.30 -0.87
C PHE A 77 16.05 -6.44 -0.17
N MET A 78 17.17 -7.06 0.27
CA MET A 78 18.24 -6.33 0.95
C MET A 78 18.97 -5.36 0.01
N ARG A 79 19.08 -5.69 -1.27
CA ARG A 79 19.62 -4.78 -2.29
C ARG A 79 18.71 -3.55 -2.45
N ALA A 80 17.41 -3.76 -2.64
CA ALA A 80 16.45 -2.67 -2.75
C ALA A 80 16.45 -1.77 -1.50
N ARG A 81 16.52 -2.37 -0.30
CA ARG A 81 16.64 -1.65 0.97
C ARG A 81 17.93 -0.79 1.01
N ALA A 82 19.08 -1.35 0.63
CA ALA A 82 20.33 -0.60 0.61
C ALA A 82 20.31 0.58 -0.37
N GLU A 83 19.65 0.42 -1.53
CA GLU A 83 19.46 1.50 -2.50
C GLU A 83 18.51 2.59 -1.96
N ALA A 84 17.43 2.19 -1.30
CA ALA A 84 16.50 3.11 -0.63
C ALA A 84 17.22 3.94 0.45
N ASP A 85 18.00 3.28 1.32
CA ASP A 85 18.72 3.92 2.42
C ASP A 85 19.70 4.98 1.90
N ARG A 86 20.46 4.67 0.84
CA ARG A 86 21.41 5.62 0.24
C ARG A 86 20.74 6.90 -0.27
N ARG A 87 19.46 6.83 -0.64
CA ARG A 87 18.71 7.94 -1.24
C ARG A 87 17.71 8.58 -0.28
N GLY A 88 17.53 8.02 0.92
CA GLY A 88 16.47 8.42 1.85
C GLY A 88 15.07 8.15 1.30
N TRP A 89 14.93 7.10 0.49
CA TRP A 89 13.64 6.72 -0.11
C TRP A 89 12.89 5.73 0.77
N PRO A 90 11.55 5.85 0.86
CA PRO A 90 10.73 4.86 1.53
C PRO A 90 10.68 3.57 0.72
N VAL A 91 10.32 2.48 1.42
CA VAL A 91 10.19 1.14 0.84
C VAL A 91 8.77 0.64 1.00
N SER A 92 8.23 0.05 -0.07
CA SER A 92 6.99 -0.74 -0.05
C SER A 92 7.27 -2.17 -0.47
N ALA A 93 6.44 -3.14 -0.07
CA ALA A 93 6.56 -4.54 -0.50
C ALA A 93 5.23 -5.28 -0.37
N HIS A 94 4.97 -6.26 -1.25
CA HIS A 94 3.86 -7.19 -1.12
C HIS A 94 4.31 -8.37 -0.25
N LEU A 95 3.69 -8.53 0.90
CA LEU A 95 4.06 -9.59 1.84
C LEU A 95 2.83 -10.28 2.40
N HIS A 96 2.86 -11.60 2.42
CA HIS A 96 1.80 -12.45 2.96
C HIS A 96 0.44 -12.21 2.31
N GLU A 97 0.45 -11.97 1.00
CA GLU A 97 -0.77 -11.81 0.22
C GLU A 97 -1.52 -13.12 0.10
N THR A 98 -0.81 -14.23 -0.18
CA THR A 98 -1.41 -15.54 -0.39
C THR A 98 -0.75 -16.62 0.48
N LEU A 99 -1.48 -17.71 0.72
CA LEU A 99 -0.92 -18.90 1.36
C LEU A 99 0.13 -19.57 0.46
N ASP A 100 -0.02 -19.49 -0.86
CA ASP A 100 0.93 -20.02 -1.83
C ASP A 100 2.29 -19.31 -1.76
N GLU A 101 2.31 -17.99 -1.51
CA GLU A 101 3.53 -17.23 -1.23
C GLU A 101 4.26 -17.80 -0.01
N ILE A 102 3.52 -18.04 1.06
CA ILE A 102 4.08 -18.56 2.32
C ILE A 102 4.60 -19.99 2.12
N GLU A 103 3.83 -20.84 1.46
CA GLU A 103 4.25 -22.21 1.17
C GLU A 103 5.50 -22.24 0.30
N PHE A 104 5.51 -21.52 -0.81
CA PHE A 104 6.63 -21.43 -1.71
C PHE A 104 7.89 -20.90 -1.01
N THR A 105 7.78 -19.81 -0.28
CA THR A 105 8.91 -19.19 0.41
C THR A 105 9.53 -20.15 1.45
N ARG A 106 8.68 -20.85 2.18
CA ARG A 106 9.12 -21.79 3.23
C ARG A 106 9.72 -23.07 2.67
N SER A 107 9.08 -23.68 1.68
CA SER A 107 9.38 -25.05 1.23
C SER A 107 9.96 -25.13 -0.17
N GLY A 108 9.86 -24.09 -0.99
CA GLY A 108 10.17 -24.13 -2.41
C GLY A 108 9.16 -24.95 -3.23
N GLN A 109 7.98 -25.23 -2.69
CA GLN A 109 6.96 -26.11 -3.26
C GLN A 109 5.65 -25.34 -3.54
N GLY A 110 4.64 -26.07 -3.99
CA GLY A 110 3.29 -25.52 -4.18
C GLY A 110 3.00 -25.11 -5.63
N ASP A 111 1.80 -24.56 -5.83
CA ASP A 111 1.35 -24.18 -7.18
C ASP A 111 2.07 -22.96 -7.71
N LEU A 112 2.45 -22.03 -6.84
CA LEU A 112 3.26 -20.88 -7.21
C LEU A 112 4.63 -21.29 -7.76
N HIS A 113 5.28 -22.32 -7.18
CA HIS A 113 6.53 -22.89 -7.71
C HIS A 113 6.33 -23.43 -9.14
N LYS A 114 5.26 -24.18 -9.37
CA LYS A 114 4.96 -24.76 -10.69
C LYS A 114 4.78 -23.66 -11.72
N TRP A 115 4.00 -22.63 -11.40
CA TRP A 115 3.72 -21.51 -12.29
C TRP A 115 4.97 -20.70 -12.61
N LEU A 116 5.75 -20.31 -11.61
CA LEU A 116 7.00 -19.56 -11.79
C LEU A 116 8.07 -20.34 -12.55
N SER A 117 8.13 -21.68 -12.35
CA SER A 117 9.02 -22.57 -13.11
C SER A 117 8.62 -22.65 -14.58
N LEU A 118 7.32 -22.77 -14.87
CA LEU A 118 6.78 -22.77 -16.23
C LEU A 118 7.08 -21.44 -16.95
N ALA A 119 6.96 -20.33 -16.23
CA ALA A 119 7.29 -18.99 -16.70
C ALA A 119 8.81 -18.75 -16.82
N ARG A 120 9.66 -19.73 -16.47
CA ARG A 120 11.13 -19.61 -16.44
C ARG A 120 11.62 -18.42 -15.62
N PHE A 121 10.90 -18.12 -14.54
CA PHE A 121 11.20 -17.00 -13.67
C PHE A 121 12.22 -17.36 -12.58
N LEU A 122 12.21 -18.61 -12.12
CA LEU A 122 13.05 -19.08 -11.03
C LEU A 122 14.48 -19.42 -11.46
N PRO A 123 15.48 -19.06 -10.65
CA PRO A 123 16.83 -19.62 -10.80
C PRO A 123 16.80 -21.16 -10.63
N LYS A 124 17.69 -21.86 -11.35
CA LYS A 124 17.78 -23.33 -11.27
C LYS A 124 18.13 -23.82 -9.87
N ASP A 125 18.91 -23.06 -9.14
CA ASP A 125 19.46 -23.42 -7.83
C ASP A 125 18.79 -22.62 -6.70
N LEU A 126 17.53 -22.20 -6.89
CA LEU A 126 16.81 -21.46 -5.86
C LEU A 126 16.53 -22.38 -4.66
N ALA A 127 17.16 -22.05 -3.54
CA ALA A 127 16.87 -22.70 -2.27
C ALA A 127 15.67 -22.01 -1.58
N PRO A 128 14.76 -22.78 -0.97
CA PRO A 128 13.69 -22.21 -0.15
C PRO A 128 14.30 -21.51 1.07
N LEU A 129 13.59 -20.50 1.60
CA LEU A 129 14.05 -19.80 2.80
C LEU A 129 13.93 -20.64 4.09
N GLY A 130 13.16 -21.72 4.06
CA GLY A 130 12.90 -22.57 5.24
C GLY A 130 12.03 -21.88 6.31
N LYS A 131 11.63 -20.63 6.08
CA LYS A 131 10.87 -19.78 6.99
C LYS A 131 9.79 -19.01 6.23
N ARG A 132 8.86 -18.45 6.99
CA ARG A 132 7.88 -17.49 6.45
C ARG A 132 8.59 -16.20 6.02
N PRO A 133 8.03 -15.45 5.04
CA PRO A 133 8.64 -14.24 4.47
C PRO A 133 9.10 -13.20 5.51
N ILE A 134 8.20 -12.74 6.37
CA ILE A 134 8.50 -11.65 7.31
C ILE A 134 9.62 -12.02 8.30
N PRO A 135 9.62 -13.18 8.99
CA PRO A 135 10.73 -13.59 9.83
C PRO A 135 12.08 -13.67 9.08
N ALA A 136 12.09 -14.21 7.86
CA ALA A 136 13.31 -14.31 7.07
C ALA A 136 13.88 -12.92 6.70
N LEU A 137 13.02 -12.00 6.32
CA LEU A 137 13.39 -10.61 6.01
C LEU A 137 13.80 -9.83 7.25
N ALA A 138 13.16 -10.06 8.40
CA ALA A 138 13.52 -9.43 9.67
C ALA A 138 14.92 -9.86 10.15
N GLU A 139 15.24 -11.13 10.08
CA GLU A 139 16.58 -11.65 10.39
C GLU A 139 17.67 -11.06 9.48
N ALA A 140 17.34 -10.80 8.22
CA ALA A 140 18.24 -10.12 7.30
C ALA A 140 18.37 -8.60 7.56
N GLY A 141 17.53 -8.01 8.44
CA GLY A 141 17.55 -6.59 8.76
C GLY A 141 16.70 -5.72 7.82
N PHE A 142 15.78 -6.30 7.04
CA PHE A 142 14.94 -5.53 6.12
C PHE A 142 14.03 -4.53 6.85
N PHE A 143 13.55 -4.89 8.03
CA PHE A 143 12.68 -4.08 8.89
C PHE A 143 13.43 -3.18 9.90
N LYS A 144 14.72 -2.89 9.68
CA LYS A 144 15.46 -1.91 10.52
C LYS A 144 14.85 -0.51 10.47
N ASP A 145 14.22 -0.16 9.35
CA ASP A 145 13.45 1.05 9.13
C ASP A 145 12.05 0.70 8.63
N PRO A 146 11.06 1.60 8.80
CA PRO A 146 9.67 1.35 8.41
C PRO A 146 9.51 0.92 6.96
N VAL A 147 8.55 0.03 6.70
CA VAL A 147 8.15 -0.46 5.39
C VAL A 147 6.64 -0.30 5.25
N LEU A 148 6.16 0.07 4.08
CA LEU A 148 4.76 -0.04 3.70
C LEU A 148 4.52 -1.45 3.14
N VAL A 149 3.89 -2.30 3.94
CA VAL A 149 3.53 -3.67 3.54
C VAL A 149 2.15 -3.65 2.91
N ALA A 150 2.05 -4.04 1.64
CA ALA A 150 0.76 -4.28 1.00
C ALA A 150 0.23 -5.66 1.42
N HIS A 151 -1.08 -5.74 1.60
CA HIS A 151 -1.86 -6.91 1.99
C HIS A 151 -1.65 -7.36 3.44
N GLY A 152 -0.67 -8.21 3.74
CA GLY A 152 -0.50 -8.77 5.09
C GLY A 152 -1.68 -9.65 5.52
N ASN A 153 -2.27 -10.42 4.58
CA ASN A 153 -3.51 -11.16 4.79
C ASN A 153 -3.36 -12.32 5.81
N TYR A 154 -2.18 -12.92 5.87
CA TYR A 154 -1.96 -14.18 6.62
C TYR A 154 -0.85 -14.04 7.67
N LEU A 155 -0.96 -13.04 8.55
CA LEU A 155 0.04 -12.75 9.57
C LEU A 155 -0.18 -13.55 10.86
N THR A 156 0.92 -14.02 11.45
CA THR A 156 0.96 -14.54 12.82
C THR A 156 1.14 -13.40 13.83
N ASP A 157 0.93 -13.67 15.13
CA ASP A 157 1.16 -12.68 16.20
C ASP A 157 2.63 -12.22 16.24
N GLU A 158 3.58 -13.13 16.01
CA GLU A 158 5.01 -12.80 15.92
C GLU A 158 5.29 -11.81 14.77
N GLU A 159 4.73 -12.05 13.59
CA GLU A 159 4.89 -11.20 12.43
C GLU A 159 4.23 -9.82 12.62
N MET A 160 3.06 -9.78 13.25
CA MET A 160 2.42 -8.52 13.63
C MET A 160 3.28 -7.73 14.63
N ALA A 161 3.92 -8.41 15.58
CA ALA A 161 4.84 -7.77 16.53
C ALA A 161 6.08 -7.21 15.83
N ILE A 162 6.65 -7.91 14.84
CA ILE A 162 7.77 -7.40 14.03
C ILE A 162 7.37 -6.11 13.32
N LEU A 163 6.20 -6.09 12.66
CA LEU A 163 5.69 -4.91 11.94
C LEU A 163 5.43 -3.72 12.89
N ALA A 164 4.85 -3.97 14.05
CA ALA A 164 4.61 -2.94 15.06
C ALA A 164 5.92 -2.36 15.61
N GLN A 165 6.90 -3.21 15.97
CA GLN A 165 8.19 -2.79 16.51
C GLN A 165 9.02 -1.98 15.50
N SER A 166 8.98 -2.36 14.22
CA SER A 166 9.63 -1.62 13.14
C SER A 166 8.89 -0.35 12.73
N ARG A 167 7.73 -0.06 13.32
CA ARG A 167 6.83 1.04 12.93
C ARG A 167 6.41 0.97 11.47
N SER A 168 6.40 -0.23 10.89
CA SER A 168 5.92 -0.48 9.53
C SER A 168 4.40 -0.29 9.46
N SER A 169 3.92 0.05 8.28
CA SER A 169 2.49 0.20 7.99
C SER A 169 2.00 -0.98 7.16
N VAL A 170 0.73 -1.35 7.35
CA VAL A 170 0.06 -2.37 6.53
C VAL A 170 -1.07 -1.71 5.76
N ALA A 171 -1.06 -1.81 4.44
CA ALA A 171 -2.14 -1.38 3.56
C ALA A 171 -3.10 -2.55 3.34
N HIS A 172 -4.23 -2.53 4.03
CA HIS A 172 -5.33 -3.45 3.78
C HIS A 172 -6.16 -2.97 2.59
N CYS A 173 -6.45 -3.88 1.66
CA CYS A 173 -7.24 -3.61 0.45
C CYS A 173 -8.54 -4.46 0.51
N PRO A 174 -9.59 -4.02 1.22
CA PRO A 174 -10.75 -4.85 1.55
C PRO A 174 -11.45 -5.48 0.36
N ARG A 175 -11.71 -4.71 -0.70
CA ARG A 175 -12.45 -5.21 -1.86
C ARG A 175 -11.61 -6.14 -2.73
N SER A 176 -10.31 -5.84 -2.90
CA SER A 176 -9.37 -6.76 -3.55
C SER A 176 -9.23 -8.07 -2.76
N HIS A 177 -9.10 -7.96 -1.43
CA HIS A 177 -9.08 -9.11 -0.52
C HIS A 177 -10.30 -10.03 -0.71
N ALA A 178 -11.49 -9.44 -0.79
CA ALA A 178 -12.74 -10.18 -1.04
C ALA A 178 -12.80 -10.77 -2.45
N PHE A 179 -12.32 -10.04 -3.46
CA PHE A 179 -12.29 -10.51 -4.86
C PHE A 179 -11.48 -11.82 -4.99
N PHE A 180 -10.37 -11.93 -4.30
CA PHE A 180 -9.54 -13.15 -4.29
C PHE A 180 -10.04 -14.22 -3.31
N GLY A 181 -11.05 -13.94 -2.51
CA GLY A 181 -11.64 -14.90 -1.57
C GLY A 181 -10.71 -15.30 -0.43
N HIS A 182 -9.89 -14.37 0.04
CA HIS A 182 -9.01 -14.60 1.19
C HIS A 182 -9.81 -14.78 2.49
N ALA A 183 -9.21 -15.46 3.48
CA ALA A 183 -9.74 -15.56 4.84
C ALA A 183 -9.70 -14.18 5.54
N ASP A 184 -10.39 -14.04 6.69
CA ASP A 184 -10.50 -12.79 7.43
C ASP A 184 -9.14 -12.11 7.63
N HIS A 185 -9.06 -10.86 7.20
CA HIS A 185 -7.85 -10.05 7.35
C HIS A 185 -7.61 -9.67 8.83
N PRO A 186 -6.39 -9.80 9.37
CA PRO A 186 -6.12 -9.57 10.79
C PRO A 186 -5.97 -8.07 11.16
N TRP A 187 -6.63 -7.14 10.46
CA TRP A 187 -6.46 -5.70 10.65
C TRP A 187 -6.71 -5.22 12.09
N ARG A 188 -7.71 -5.80 12.79
CA ARG A 188 -7.99 -5.47 14.19
C ARG A 188 -6.87 -5.92 15.12
N ARG A 189 -6.35 -7.12 14.88
CA ARG A 189 -5.21 -7.67 15.66
C ARG A 189 -3.94 -6.86 15.42
N LEU A 190 -3.70 -6.42 14.18
CA LEU A 190 -2.60 -5.52 13.84
C LEU A 190 -2.71 -4.19 14.59
N LEU A 191 -3.89 -3.56 14.59
CA LEU A 191 -4.13 -2.33 15.35
C LEU A 191 -3.92 -2.56 16.86
N ALA A 192 -4.41 -3.64 17.41
CA ALA A 192 -4.23 -4.01 18.82
C ALA A 192 -2.75 -4.27 19.16
N ALA A 193 -1.97 -4.80 18.23
CA ALA A 193 -0.52 -4.96 18.37
C ALA A 193 0.28 -3.64 18.23
N GLY A 194 -0.39 -2.52 17.91
CA GLY A 194 0.22 -1.21 17.76
C GLY A 194 0.77 -0.92 16.35
N ALA A 195 0.52 -1.77 15.37
CA ALA A 195 0.91 -1.51 13.99
C ALA A 195 0.02 -0.42 13.37
N ASN A 196 0.58 0.35 12.43
CA ASN A 196 -0.21 1.27 11.63
C ASN A 196 -0.91 0.49 10.50
N VAL A 197 -2.24 0.51 10.48
CA VAL A 197 -3.03 -0.10 9.40
C VAL A 197 -3.76 1.00 8.66
N CYS A 198 -3.55 1.10 7.35
CA CYS A 198 -4.24 2.01 6.45
C CYS A 198 -5.01 1.23 5.37
N LEU A 199 -5.80 1.95 4.58
CA LEU A 199 -6.53 1.38 3.46
C LEU A 199 -5.80 1.62 2.15
N GLY A 200 -5.83 0.62 1.29
CA GLY A 200 -5.47 0.69 -0.11
C GLY A 200 -6.62 0.15 -0.98
N THR A 201 -6.57 0.40 -2.27
CA THR A 201 -7.58 -0.09 -3.21
C THR A 201 -7.09 -1.29 -4.02
N ASP A 202 -5.76 -1.48 -4.06
CA ASP A 202 -5.14 -2.30 -5.08
C ASP A 202 -5.51 -1.79 -6.49
N SER A 203 -5.34 -2.57 -7.53
CA SER A 203 -5.60 -2.15 -8.90
C SER A 203 -7.07 -2.35 -9.30
N LEU A 204 -7.48 -1.74 -10.42
CA LEU A 204 -8.79 -1.97 -11.03
C LEU A 204 -9.00 -3.40 -11.55
N ALA A 205 -7.96 -4.25 -11.53
CA ALA A 205 -8.09 -5.66 -11.88
C ALA A 205 -8.80 -6.46 -10.77
N SER A 206 -8.68 -6.02 -9.52
CA SER A 206 -9.25 -6.70 -8.35
C SER A 206 -10.21 -5.81 -7.54
N SER A 207 -10.32 -4.53 -7.88
CA SER A 207 -11.21 -3.58 -7.19
C SER A 207 -12.07 -2.82 -8.19
N PRO A 208 -13.38 -2.64 -7.93
CA PRO A 208 -14.30 -1.99 -8.88
C PRO A 208 -14.08 -0.47 -8.98
N SER A 209 -13.35 0.14 -8.06
CA SER A 209 -12.99 1.57 -8.09
C SER A 209 -11.74 1.84 -7.26
N LEU A 210 -11.05 2.97 -7.53
CA LEU A 210 -9.92 3.45 -6.74
C LEU A 210 -10.37 4.48 -5.66
N SER A 211 -11.46 4.18 -4.96
CA SER A 211 -12.06 5.05 -3.95
C SER A 211 -11.81 4.50 -2.54
N ILE A 212 -11.04 5.24 -1.75
CA ILE A 212 -10.83 4.89 -0.32
C ILE A 212 -12.15 5.00 0.47
N LEU A 213 -13.05 5.91 0.10
CA LEU A 213 -14.37 5.98 0.73
C LEU A 213 -15.16 4.67 0.49
N ASP A 214 -15.06 4.08 -0.70
CA ASP A 214 -15.74 2.81 -0.99
C ASP A 214 -15.08 1.63 -0.24
N GLU A 215 -13.76 1.66 0.00
CA GLU A 215 -13.09 0.68 0.86
C GLU A 215 -13.57 0.79 2.31
N MET A 216 -13.69 2.01 2.84
CA MET A 216 -14.24 2.24 4.18
C MET A 216 -15.69 1.75 4.29
N ARG A 217 -16.53 2.04 3.31
CA ARG A 217 -17.93 1.58 3.23
C ARG A 217 -18.04 0.07 3.18
N TYR A 218 -17.20 -0.55 2.35
CA TYR A 218 -17.15 -2.01 2.25
C TYR A 218 -16.77 -2.62 3.59
N LEU A 219 -15.72 -2.12 4.23
CA LEU A 219 -15.26 -2.64 5.52
C LEU A 219 -16.28 -2.41 6.64
N ALA A 220 -17.01 -1.28 6.63
CA ALA A 220 -18.11 -1.01 7.56
C ALA A 220 -19.30 -1.97 7.37
N ALA A 221 -19.60 -2.36 6.13
CA ALA A 221 -20.66 -3.32 5.83
C ALA A 221 -20.31 -4.75 6.26
N GLU A 222 -19.05 -5.17 6.03
CA GLU A 222 -18.56 -6.49 6.46
C GLU A 222 -18.39 -6.60 7.98
N HIS A 223 -18.12 -5.49 8.65
CA HIS A 223 -17.83 -5.42 10.08
C HIS A 223 -18.71 -4.39 10.78
N ALA A 224 -19.98 -4.71 10.95
CA ALA A 224 -20.97 -3.80 11.54
C ALA A 224 -20.64 -3.32 12.97
N ASP A 225 -19.71 -4.00 13.67
CA ASP A 225 -19.19 -3.66 15.00
C ASP A 225 -17.91 -2.79 14.92
N ALA A 226 -17.41 -2.45 13.71
CA ALA A 226 -16.26 -1.59 13.55
C ALA A 226 -16.63 -0.15 13.92
N GLU A 227 -15.79 0.49 14.75
CA GLU A 227 -15.98 1.88 15.10
C GLU A 227 -15.77 2.79 13.87
N PRO A 228 -16.75 3.62 13.48
CA PRO A 228 -16.64 4.51 12.33
C PRO A 228 -15.38 5.38 12.31
N GLN A 229 -14.97 5.87 13.48
CA GLN A 229 -13.77 6.69 13.63
C GLN A 229 -12.49 5.93 13.27
N VAL A 230 -12.38 4.65 13.62
CA VAL A 230 -11.22 3.81 13.28
C VAL A 230 -11.12 3.65 11.76
N LEU A 231 -12.25 3.41 11.08
CA LEU A 231 -12.29 3.27 9.63
C LEU A 231 -11.91 4.58 8.92
N LEU A 232 -12.38 5.72 9.46
CA LEU A 232 -11.98 7.04 8.95
C LEU A 232 -10.48 7.25 9.10
N GLU A 233 -9.91 6.94 10.26
CA GLU A 233 -8.47 7.04 10.50
C GLU A 233 -7.66 6.18 9.52
N MET A 234 -8.11 4.95 9.24
CA MET A 234 -7.45 4.06 8.28
C MET A 234 -7.43 4.66 6.87
N GLY A 235 -8.46 5.39 6.48
CA GLY A 235 -8.55 6.06 5.18
C GLY A 235 -7.92 7.46 5.13
N THR A 236 -7.45 8.00 6.27
CA THR A 236 -6.93 9.39 6.37
C THR A 236 -5.57 9.44 7.08
N VAL A 237 -5.53 9.72 8.38
CA VAL A 237 -4.28 9.95 9.14
C VAL A 237 -3.32 8.76 9.11
N ARG A 238 -3.84 7.55 9.10
CA ARG A 238 -3.02 6.34 9.03
C ARG A 238 -2.45 6.12 7.63
N GLY A 239 -3.21 6.47 6.58
CA GLY A 239 -2.74 6.52 5.21
C GLY A 239 -1.64 7.56 5.02
N ALA A 240 -1.86 8.80 5.51
CA ALA A 240 -0.85 9.85 5.46
C ALA A 240 0.45 9.44 6.16
N ARG A 241 0.35 8.78 7.34
CA ARG A 241 1.52 8.23 8.07
C ARG A 241 2.24 7.17 7.25
N ALA A 242 1.50 6.24 6.64
CA ALA A 242 2.07 5.17 5.83
C ALA A 242 2.84 5.70 4.60
N LEU A 243 2.38 6.82 4.05
CA LEU A 243 3.00 7.50 2.93
C LEU A 243 4.11 8.48 3.32
N GLY A 244 4.34 8.72 4.63
CA GLY A 244 5.28 9.73 5.10
C GLY A 244 4.82 11.16 4.86
N PHE A 245 3.50 11.41 4.85
CA PHE A 245 2.88 12.72 4.64
C PHE A 245 2.17 13.26 5.89
N ALA A 246 2.36 12.63 7.06
CA ALA A 246 1.63 12.95 8.28
C ALA A 246 1.86 14.39 8.80
N ASP A 247 3.00 15.00 8.44
CA ASP A 247 3.30 16.39 8.81
C ASP A 247 2.53 17.42 7.97
N ASP A 248 1.93 16.98 6.85
CA ASP A 248 1.23 17.84 5.90
C ASP A 248 -0.25 17.48 5.73
N LEU A 249 -0.60 16.19 5.85
CA LEU A 249 -1.88 15.63 5.42
C LEU A 249 -2.46 14.66 6.45
N GLY A 250 -3.73 14.32 6.24
CA GLY A 250 -4.44 13.25 6.93
C GLY A 250 -5.44 13.74 7.97
N ASP A 251 -5.35 14.99 8.40
CA ASP A 251 -6.27 15.61 9.35
C ASP A 251 -6.65 17.04 8.90
N LEU A 252 -7.66 17.61 9.52
CA LEU A 252 -8.06 19.02 9.41
C LEU A 252 -7.58 19.75 10.65
N ALA A 253 -6.30 20.15 10.65
CA ALA A 253 -5.68 20.85 11.76
C ALA A 253 -4.90 22.08 11.26
N GLU A 254 -4.69 23.06 12.15
CA GLU A 254 -3.89 24.24 11.85
C GLU A 254 -2.45 23.84 11.51
N GLY A 255 -1.94 24.40 10.42
CA GLY A 255 -0.59 24.12 9.90
C GLY A 255 -0.53 23.01 8.85
N LEU A 256 -1.57 22.16 8.73
CA LEU A 256 -1.64 21.17 7.65
C LEU A 256 -2.18 21.78 6.35
N ARG A 257 -1.94 21.11 5.24
CA ARG A 257 -2.52 21.50 3.95
C ARG A 257 -4.05 21.37 4.00
N ALA A 258 -4.74 22.32 3.42
CA ALA A 258 -6.19 22.28 3.27
C ALA A 258 -6.61 21.36 2.13
N ASP A 259 -6.36 20.05 2.30
CA ASP A 259 -6.71 18.98 1.37
C ASP A 259 -7.83 18.14 1.99
N PHE A 260 -9.03 18.23 1.44
CA PHE A 260 -10.20 17.53 1.98
C PHE A 260 -11.25 17.23 0.91
N CYS A 261 -12.14 16.31 1.19
CA CYS A 261 -13.36 16.12 0.42
C CYS A 261 -14.61 16.40 1.27
N VAL A 262 -15.66 16.86 0.62
CA VAL A 262 -16.98 17.06 1.22
C VAL A 262 -17.87 15.93 0.75
N VAL A 263 -18.42 15.18 1.69
CA VAL A 263 -19.34 14.07 1.45
C VAL A 263 -20.73 14.47 1.97
N GLY A 264 -21.76 14.26 1.19
CA GLY A 264 -23.14 14.55 1.59
C GLY A 264 -24.10 14.65 0.39
N PRO A 265 -25.36 14.98 0.66
CA PRO A 265 -25.97 15.22 1.97
C PRO A 265 -26.16 13.95 2.80
N VAL A 266 -26.27 14.12 4.11
CA VAL A 266 -26.65 13.08 5.08
C VAL A 266 -28.02 13.44 5.65
N ALA A 267 -28.86 12.44 5.92
CA ALA A 267 -30.19 12.66 6.45
C ALA A 267 -30.16 13.36 7.84
N PRO A 268 -31.05 14.33 8.09
CA PRO A 268 -31.10 15.02 9.38
C PRO A 268 -31.28 14.05 10.56
N GLY A 269 -30.61 14.33 11.67
CA GLY A 269 -30.73 13.56 12.91
C GLY A 269 -29.88 12.29 12.97
N LYS A 270 -29.13 11.97 11.93
CA LYS A 270 -28.14 10.87 11.94
C LYS A 270 -26.76 11.37 12.37
N GLU A 271 -25.98 10.44 12.95
CA GLU A 271 -24.56 10.70 13.16
C GLU A 271 -23.87 10.69 11.77
N PRO A 272 -23.20 11.79 11.38
CA PRO A 272 -22.78 11.97 9.97
C PRO A 272 -21.81 10.91 9.48
N LEU A 273 -20.79 10.56 10.26
CA LEU A 273 -19.78 9.59 9.82
C LEU A 273 -20.36 8.20 9.64
N ALA A 274 -21.17 7.73 10.60
CA ALA A 274 -21.82 6.44 10.51
C ALA A 274 -22.78 6.37 9.30
N ALA A 275 -23.52 7.44 9.02
CA ALA A 275 -24.41 7.52 7.86
C ALA A 275 -23.63 7.48 6.54
N ILE A 276 -22.50 8.21 6.44
CA ILE A 276 -21.62 8.19 5.27
C ILE A 276 -21.06 6.78 5.03
N LEU A 277 -20.61 6.11 6.07
CA LEU A 277 -20.08 4.74 5.97
C LEU A 277 -21.18 3.72 5.66
N ALA A 278 -22.42 3.98 6.07
CA ALA A 278 -23.59 3.19 5.66
C ALA A 278 -24.05 3.46 4.22
N GLY A 279 -23.34 4.28 3.46
CA GLY A 279 -23.59 4.54 2.04
C GLY A 279 -24.34 5.84 1.75
N GLU A 280 -24.65 6.68 2.76
CA GLU A 280 -25.29 7.97 2.52
C GLU A 280 -24.33 9.02 1.97
N GLY A 281 -24.85 9.89 1.12
CA GLY A 281 -24.09 10.96 0.51
C GLY A 281 -23.04 10.51 -0.51
N ASN A 282 -22.67 11.45 -1.37
CA ASN A 282 -21.61 11.28 -2.35
C ASN A 282 -20.54 12.37 -2.16
N ILE A 283 -19.37 12.16 -2.72
CA ILE A 283 -18.35 13.21 -2.76
C ILE A 283 -18.84 14.33 -3.66
N SER A 284 -19.15 15.47 -3.05
CA SER A 284 -19.68 16.65 -3.74
C SER A 284 -18.61 17.67 -4.09
N ARG A 285 -17.48 17.64 -3.36
CA ARG A 285 -16.34 18.53 -3.61
C ARG A 285 -15.04 17.88 -3.13
N VAL A 286 -13.98 18.12 -3.88
CA VAL A 286 -12.60 17.89 -3.45
C VAL A 286 -11.90 19.23 -3.41
N VAL A 287 -11.09 19.47 -2.40
CA VAL A 287 -10.26 20.67 -2.23
C VAL A 287 -8.82 20.21 -2.08
N LEU A 288 -7.92 20.84 -2.83
CA LEU A 288 -6.49 20.53 -2.82
C LEU A 288 -5.72 21.84 -2.62
N GLY A 289 -4.89 21.93 -1.59
CA GLY A 289 -4.17 23.16 -1.23
C GLY A 289 -5.07 24.37 -0.99
N GLY A 290 -6.28 24.16 -0.45
CA GLY A 290 -7.28 25.21 -0.24
C GLY A 290 -8.06 25.63 -1.50
N GLN A 291 -7.82 25.00 -2.65
CA GLN A 291 -8.47 25.32 -3.92
C GLN A 291 -9.29 24.14 -4.45
N ALA A 292 -10.46 24.41 -4.98
CA ALA A 292 -11.19 23.39 -5.74
C ALA A 292 -10.50 23.18 -7.11
N PRO A 293 -10.23 21.92 -7.52
CA PRO A 293 -9.64 21.67 -8.83
C PRO A 293 -10.48 22.29 -9.94
N ALA A 294 -9.82 22.93 -10.91
CA ALA A 294 -10.48 23.47 -12.09
C ALA A 294 -11.10 22.31 -12.89
N GLY A 295 -12.42 22.31 -13.09
CA GLY A 295 -13.10 21.37 -14.01
C GLY A 295 -14.12 20.42 -13.39
N ILE A 296 -14.39 20.44 -12.08
CA ILE A 296 -15.55 19.74 -11.52
C ILE A 296 -16.75 20.70 -11.55
N SER A 297 -17.30 20.91 -12.76
CA SER A 297 -18.60 21.52 -12.90
C SER A 297 -19.69 20.52 -12.51
N ARG A 298 -20.65 20.98 -11.73
CA ARG A 298 -21.84 20.24 -11.32
C ARG A 298 -22.54 19.64 -12.55
N GLN A 299 -22.67 18.33 -12.60
CA GLN A 299 -23.78 17.68 -13.31
C GLN A 299 -24.79 17.16 -12.29
#